data_16cf9d5bca340165e3c6558793bdc251
#
_entry.id   16cf9d5bca340165e3c6558793bdc251
#
_cell.length_a   1.000
_cell.length_b   1.000
_cell.length_c   1.000
_cell.angle_alpha   90.00
_cell.angle_beta   90.00
_cell.angle_gamma   90.00
#
_symmetry.space_group_name_H-M   'P 1'
#
loop_
_entity.id
_entity.type
_entity.pdbx_description
1 polymer ?
#
loop_
_entity_poly.entity_id
_entity_poly.type
_entity_poly.pdbx_seq_one_letter_code
_entity_poly.pdbx_strand_id
1 'polypeptide(L)'
;MLTKAFIPYRGYYSTPFTRWQGSLANEHSIILGAKTSKRFFESKGWNPLDIQYVLVGSTVYQKQWFYSGPWAAALMGATDAPGVLINQACSTSAFSIYQAGMGLETGMFDNSWCLLADRCSNGPHASWPNPNGPGGQVIAEDWVMDNFGLDPWAGGAMIQTAENVAKEYALTREECDALTLRRQEQYQQALTNDREFQKRYMFPVKIQISKKKILTVEADEGVFPSTPEGLAALRPVLPEGVHTYGSQTYPADGNCGISVTTRERARELSADPNLEIQVVSFGFARAKKGFMGAAVAPSAQMALDQAGLQIADLGAIKTHNPFASNDLAMAKVLGLDANGMNNFGSSLIYGHPQAPTGARLVIEGIEELAMKGGGYLLFSGCAAGDTAASIILKVG
;
A
#
# COMPACT_ATOMS: atom_id res chain seq x y z
N MET A 1 -6.87 -14.51 15.75
CA MET A 1 -5.68 -13.81 16.29
C MET A 1 -4.44 -14.58 15.87
N LEU A 2 -3.42 -13.90 15.36
CA LEU A 2 -2.14 -14.51 15.02
C LEU A 2 -1.21 -14.45 16.23
N THR A 3 -0.45 -15.51 16.49
CA THR A 3 0.44 -15.62 17.67
C THR A 3 1.91 -15.82 17.32
N LYS A 4 2.20 -16.26 16.07
CA LYS A 4 3.53 -16.61 15.59
C LYS A 4 4.09 -15.64 14.55
N ALA A 5 3.32 -14.65 14.11
CA ALA A 5 3.70 -13.74 13.04
C ALA A 5 4.31 -12.45 13.61
N PHE A 6 5.60 -12.23 13.33
CA PHE A 6 6.36 -11.06 13.79
C PHE A 6 7.09 -10.40 12.62
N ILE A 7 7.36 -9.11 12.76
CA ILE A 7 8.13 -8.31 11.81
C ILE A 7 9.39 -7.83 12.54
N PRO A 8 10.60 -8.13 12.05
CA PRO A 8 11.81 -7.56 12.65
C PRO A 8 11.77 -6.02 12.57
N TYR A 9 12.09 -5.32 13.66
CA TYR A 9 12.15 -3.86 13.59
C TYR A 9 13.22 -3.43 12.58
N ARG A 10 12.81 -2.56 11.64
CA ARG A 10 13.59 -2.19 10.46
C ARG A 10 13.97 -3.38 9.54
N GLY A 11 13.23 -4.48 9.63
CA GLY A 11 13.25 -5.59 8.68
C GLY A 11 12.34 -5.35 7.48
N TYR A 12 12.23 -4.10 7.08
CA TYR A 12 11.35 -3.62 6.01
C TYR A 12 11.93 -2.37 5.34
N TYR A 13 11.40 -2.07 4.17
CA TYR A 13 11.65 -0.81 3.49
C TYR A 13 10.44 -0.39 2.63
N SER A 14 10.31 0.90 2.37
CA SER A 14 9.59 1.45 1.22
C SER A 14 10.59 2.19 0.34
N THR A 15 10.48 2.04 -0.97
CA THR A 15 11.13 2.99 -1.86
C THR A 15 10.39 4.32 -1.86
N PRO A 16 10.99 5.42 -2.33
CA PRO A 16 10.21 6.56 -2.79
C PRO A 16 9.11 6.10 -3.75
N PHE A 17 7.94 6.72 -3.67
CA PHE A 17 6.92 6.58 -4.70
C PHE A 17 7.13 7.65 -5.76
N THR A 18 7.18 7.25 -7.01
CA THR A 18 7.39 8.18 -8.11
C THR A 18 6.09 8.42 -8.86
N ARG A 19 5.88 9.65 -9.29
CA ARG A 19 4.66 10.04 -10.00
C ARG A 19 4.46 9.25 -11.29
N TRP A 20 3.24 9.27 -11.80
CA TRP A 20 2.93 8.82 -13.15
C TRP A 20 3.93 9.41 -14.17
N GLN A 21 4.51 8.56 -15.01
CA GLN A 21 5.57 8.90 -15.97
C GLN A 21 6.82 9.55 -15.34
N GLY A 22 7.08 9.23 -14.07
CA GLY A 22 8.27 9.66 -13.33
C GLY A 22 9.49 8.76 -13.56
N SER A 23 10.43 8.83 -12.62
CA SER A 23 11.73 8.14 -12.74
C SER A 23 11.63 6.62 -12.89
N LEU A 24 10.58 5.96 -12.36
CA LEU A 24 10.40 4.50 -12.44
C LEU A 24 9.56 4.05 -13.64
N ALA A 25 9.06 4.95 -14.48
CA ALA A 25 8.07 4.67 -15.51
C ALA A 25 8.47 3.58 -16.53
N ASN A 26 9.76 3.35 -16.75
CA ASN A 26 10.27 2.37 -17.70
C ASN A 26 10.89 1.13 -17.04
N GLU A 27 10.84 1.04 -15.72
CA GLU A 27 11.40 -0.09 -14.99
C GLU A 27 10.42 -1.26 -14.92
N HIS A 28 10.93 -2.47 -14.93
CA HIS A 28 10.12 -3.65 -14.66
C HIS A 28 9.94 -3.81 -13.14
N SER A 29 8.70 -3.71 -12.63
CA SER A 29 8.42 -3.65 -11.18
C SER A 29 9.03 -4.82 -10.40
N ILE A 30 8.88 -6.06 -10.90
CA ILE A 30 9.42 -7.26 -10.24
C ILE A 30 10.95 -7.27 -10.24
N ILE A 31 11.58 -6.96 -11.37
CA ILE A 31 13.04 -6.93 -11.46
C ILE A 31 13.61 -5.85 -10.56
N LEU A 32 13.03 -4.65 -10.59
CA LEU A 32 13.46 -3.53 -9.76
C LEU A 32 13.27 -3.83 -8.28
N GLY A 33 12.09 -4.34 -7.90
CA GLY A 33 11.77 -4.72 -6.53
C GLY A 33 12.71 -5.80 -5.99
N ALA A 34 12.97 -6.87 -6.78
CA ALA A 34 13.89 -7.93 -6.39
C ALA A 34 15.34 -7.42 -6.23
N LYS A 35 15.83 -6.58 -7.15
CA LYS A 35 17.14 -5.94 -7.03
C LYS A 35 17.24 -5.02 -5.82
N THR A 36 16.16 -4.30 -5.51
CA THR A 36 16.09 -3.42 -4.32
C THR A 36 16.10 -4.26 -3.05
N SER A 37 15.33 -5.36 -2.98
CA SER A 37 15.36 -6.32 -1.87
C SER A 37 16.76 -6.91 -1.66
N LYS A 38 17.42 -7.34 -2.75
CA LYS A 38 18.80 -7.86 -2.66
C LYS A 38 19.75 -6.84 -2.04
N ARG A 39 19.73 -5.59 -2.51
CA ARG A 39 20.55 -4.52 -1.94
C ARG A 39 20.18 -4.23 -0.47
N PHE A 40 18.91 -4.35 -0.13
CA PHE A 40 18.45 -4.20 1.25
C PHE A 40 19.04 -5.31 2.14
N PHE A 41 18.98 -6.58 1.71
CA PHE A 41 19.60 -7.70 2.44
C PHE A 41 21.10 -7.49 2.61
N GLU A 42 21.81 -7.09 1.55
CA GLU A 42 23.24 -6.76 1.62
C GLU A 42 23.51 -5.66 2.66
N SER A 43 22.67 -4.60 2.72
CA SER A 43 22.82 -3.51 3.68
C SER A 43 22.58 -3.93 5.14
N LYS A 44 21.83 -5.04 5.34
CA LYS A 44 21.54 -5.63 6.65
C LYS A 44 22.49 -6.76 7.03
N GLY A 45 23.32 -7.22 6.11
CA GLY A 45 24.12 -8.43 6.29
C GLY A 45 23.27 -9.71 6.34
N TRP A 46 22.07 -9.69 5.76
CA TRP A 46 21.17 -10.84 5.73
C TRP A 46 21.54 -11.80 4.60
N ASN A 47 21.53 -13.09 4.90
CA ASN A 47 21.69 -14.10 3.88
C ASN A 47 20.32 -14.38 3.21
N PRO A 48 20.13 -14.08 1.91
CA PRO A 48 18.86 -14.36 1.25
C PRO A 48 18.47 -15.85 1.20
N LEU A 49 19.42 -16.77 1.35
CA LEU A 49 19.13 -18.21 1.42
C LEU A 49 18.39 -18.61 2.71
N ASP A 50 18.37 -17.76 3.73
CA ASP A 50 17.59 -18.00 4.95
C ASP A 50 16.08 -17.71 4.74
N ILE A 51 15.69 -17.10 3.63
CA ILE A 51 14.29 -16.88 3.27
C ILE A 51 13.72 -18.20 2.76
N GLN A 52 12.67 -18.67 3.39
CA GLN A 52 12.04 -19.96 3.07
C GLN A 52 10.81 -19.82 2.17
N TYR A 53 10.22 -18.62 2.10
CA TYR A 53 9.05 -18.36 1.27
C TYR A 53 9.00 -16.90 0.81
N VAL A 54 8.63 -16.67 -0.46
CA VAL A 54 8.50 -15.31 -1.03
C VAL A 54 7.06 -15.07 -1.46
N LEU A 55 6.47 -13.99 -0.96
CA LEU A 55 5.15 -13.52 -1.36
C LEU A 55 5.33 -12.26 -2.19
N VAL A 56 5.07 -12.36 -3.49
CA VAL A 56 5.11 -11.20 -4.39
C VAL A 56 3.70 -10.63 -4.51
N GLY A 57 3.51 -9.40 -4.06
CA GLY A 57 2.28 -8.66 -4.29
C GLY A 57 2.43 -7.74 -5.49
N SER A 58 1.58 -7.94 -6.51
CA SER A 58 1.58 -7.10 -7.70
C SER A 58 0.21 -7.13 -8.37
N THR A 59 -0.25 -5.99 -8.86
CA THR A 59 -1.57 -5.82 -9.47
C THR A 59 -1.49 -5.42 -10.94
N VAL A 60 -0.38 -4.80 -11.35
CA VAL A 60 -0.13 -4.38 -12.73
C VAL A 60 0.82 -5.37 -13.36
N TYR A 61 0.28 -6.28 -14.16
CA TYR A 61 1.10 -7.30 -14.79
C TYR A 61 2.08 -6.72 -15.82
N GLN A 62 3.20 -7.41 -15.99
CA GLN A 62 4.25 -7.02 -16.91
C GLN A 62 4.79 -8.25 -17.64
N LYS A 63 5.68 -8.05 -18.58
CA LYS A 63 6.31 -9.17 -19.29
C LYS A 63 6.89 -10.18 -18.29
N GLN A 64 6.63 -11.46 -18.49
CA GLN A 64 7.09 -12.57 -17.63
C GLN A 64 6.44 -12.62 -16.21
N TRP A 65 5.39 -11.84 -15.98
CA TRP A 65 4.67 -11.78 -14.71
C TRP A 65 4.12 -13.14 -14.24
N PHE A 66 3.89 -14.07 -15.18
CA PHE A 66 3.47 -15.43 -14.88
C PHE A 66 4.39 -16.15 -13.87
N TYR A 67 5.68 -15.84 -13.89
CA TYR A 67 6.68 -16.46 -13.01
C TYR A 67 7.00 -15.65 -11.76
N SER A 68 6.29 -14.56 -11.47
CA SER A 68 6.66 -13.51 -10.51
C SER A 68 7.20 -14.03 -9.17
N GLY A 69 6.52 -14.97 -8.52
CA GLY A 69 6.92 -15.49 -7.22
C GLY A 69 8.33 -16.10 -7.21
N PRO A 70 8.56 -17.27 -7.84
CA PRO A 70 9.86 -17.94 -7.83
C PRO A 70 10.93 -17.15 -8.59
N TRP A 71 10.55 -16.39 -9.61
CA TRP A 71 11.49 -15.56 -10.35
C TRP A 71 12.04 -14.41 -9.50
N ALA A 72 11.17 -13.70 -8.76
CA ALA A 72 11.59 -12.66 -7.83
C ALA A 72 12.49 -13.23 -6.72
N ALA A 73 12.14 -14.41 -6.17
CA ALA A 73 12.97 -15.11 -5.18
C ALA A 73 14.40 -15.34 -5.71
N ALA A 74 14.53 -15.91 -6.91
CA ALA A 74 15.83 -16.15 -7.55
C ALA A 74 16.60 -14.84 -7.81
N LEU A 75 15.93 -13.78 -8.31
CA LEU A 75 16.56 -12.49 -8.57
C LEU A 75 17.09 -11.79 -7.33
N MET A 76 16.44 -11.96 -6.17
CA MET A 76 16.91 -11.39 -4.91
C MET A 76 17.94 -12.25 -4.18
N GLY A 77 18.24 -13.46 -4.69
CA GLY A 77 19.21 -14.39 -4.14
C GLY A 77 18.62 -15.47 -3.23
N ALA A 78 17.32 -15.52 -3.02
CA ALA A 78 16.62 -16.57 -2.29
C ALA A 78 16.30 -17.75 -3.22
N THR A 79 17.35 -18.37 -3.77
CA THR A 79 17.24 -19.34 -4.87
C THR A 79 16.51 -20.62 -4.51
N ASP A 80 16.49 -20.98 -3.22
CA ASP A 80 15.88 -22.21 -2.71
C ASP A 80 14.43 -21.97 -2.23
N ALA A 81 14.00 -20.69 -2.16
CA ALA A 81 12.68 -20.34 -1.71
C ALA A 81 11.64 -20.49 -2.84
N PRO A 82 10.54 -21.22 -2.64
CA PRO A 82 9.38 -21.11 -3.48
C PRO A 82 8.74 -19.74 -3.31
N GLY A 83 7.88 -19.35 -4.27
CA GLY A 83 7.22 -18.06 -4.21
C GLY A 83 5.84 -18.10 -4.83
N VAL A 84 4.97 -17.21 -4.38
CA VAL A 84 3.61 -17.04 -4.85
C VAL A 84 3.37 -15.59 -5.29
N LEU A 85 2.45 -15.40 -6.23
CA LEU A 85 1.94 -14.10 -6.61
C LEU A 85 0.59 -13.87 -5.94
N ILE A 86 0.44 -12.70 -5.30
CA ILE A 86 -0.79 -12.26 -4.63
C ILE A 86 -1.30 -11.00 -5.31
N ASN A 87 -2.59 -10.97 -5.61
CA ASN A 87 -3.29 -9.80 -6.13
C ASN A 87 -4.64 -9.66 -5.42
N GLN A 88 -4.82 -8.55 -4.71
CA GLN A 88 -6.08 -8.10 -4.13
C GLN A 88 -6.21 -6.58 -4.35
N ALA A 89 -5.93 -6.12 -5.57
CA ALA A 89 -5.94 -4.70 -5.93
C ALA A 89 -5.20 -3.85 -4.87
N CYS A 90 -5.78 -2.73 -4.42
CA CYS A 90 -5.15 -1.80 -3.46
C CYS A 90 -4.86 -2.42 -2.07
N SER A 91 -5.50 -3.54 -1.69
CA SER A 91 -5.29 -4.24 -0.41
C SER A 91 -4.24 -5.35 -0.48
N THR A 92 -3.53 -5.50 -1.58
CA THR A 92 -2.55 -6.58 -1.81
C THR A 92 -1.50 -6.68 -0.70
N SER A 93 -1.00 -5.56 -0.17
CA SER A 93 -0.06 -5.56 0.96
C SER A 93 -0.61 -6.24 2.21
N ALA A 94 -1.84 -5.89 2.60
CA ALA A 94 -2.50 -6.46 3.77
C ALA A 94 -2.67 -7.98 3.63
N PHE A 95 -3.09 -8.44 2.47
CA PHE A 95 -3.21 -9.86 2.18
C PHE A 95 -1.86 -10.58 2.16
N SER A 96 -0.82 -9.96 1.63
CA SER A 96 0.53 -10.55 1.62
C SER A 96 1.06 -10.77 3.04
N ILE A 97 0.93 -9.76 3.90
CA ILE A 97 1.33 -9.84 5.31
C ILE A 97 0.49 -10.90 6.05
N TYR A 98 -0.83 -10.91 5.83
CA TYR A 98 -1.72 -11.90 6.44
C TYR A 98 -1.41 -13.31 6.00
N GLN A 99 -1.21 -13.57 4.71
CA GLN A 99 -0.86 -14.90 4.20
C GLN A 99 0.51 -15.37 4.71
N ALA A 100 1.48 -14.48 4.82
CA ALA A 100 2.75 -14.78 5.48
C ALA A 100 2.51 -15.21 6.94
N GLY A 101 1.68 -14.45 7.68
CA GLY A 101 1.29 -14.82 9.04
C GLY A 101 0.62 -16.17 9.13
N MET A 102 -0.30 -16.49 8.22
CA MET A 102 -0.95 -17.82 8.17
C MET A 102 0.03 -18.96 7.90
N GLY A 103 1.04 -18.73 7.03
CA GLY A 103 2.09 -19.71 6.81
C GLY A 103 2.91 -20.01 8.06
N LEU A 104 3.20 -18.98 8.87
CA LEU A 104 3.88 -19.11 10.17
C LEU A 104 3.00 -19.82 11.21
N GLU A 105 1.71 -19.48 11.31
CA GLU A 105 0.79 -20.13 12.23
C GLU A 105 0.65 -21.62 11.95
N THR A 106 0.65 -22.03 10.67
CA THR A 106 0.54 -23.42 10.24
C THR A 106 1.88 -24.16 10.20
N GLY A 107 3.01 -23.49 10.47
CA GLY A 107 4.35 -24.08 10.45
C GLY A 107 4.85 -24.45 9.06
N MET A 108 4.36 -23.76 8.01
CA MET A 108 4.81 -23.98 6.65
C MET A 108 6.24 -23.48 6.43
N PHE A 109 6.61 -22.40 7.10
CA PHE A 109 7.94 -21.77 7.09
C PHE A 109 8.12 -20.93 8.37
N ASP A 110 9.38 -20.57 8.66
CA ASP A 110 9.74 -19.71 9.80
C ASP A 110 10.19 -18.32 9.38
N ASN A 111 10.54 -18.13 8.11
CA ASN A 111 11.03 -16.87 7.58
C ASN A 111 10.52 -16.62 6.17
N SER A 112 9.81 -15.52 5.96
CA SER A 112 9.28 -15.13 4.67
C SER A 112 9.62 -13.68 4.31
N TRP A 113 9.54 -13.38 3.02
CA TRP A 113 9.69 -12.04 2.49
C TRP A 113 8.49 -11.65 1.62
N CYS A 114 7.82 -10.57 1.98
CA CYS A 114 6.79 -9.95 1.18
C CYS A 114 7.44 -8.87 0.30
N LEU A 115 7.48 -9.08 -0.99
CA LEU A 115 7.86 -8.08 -1.99
C LEU A 115 6.61 -7.52 -2.65
N LEU A 116 6.29 -6.24 -2.40
CA LEU A 116 5.16 -5.53 -2.98
C LEU A 116 5.71 -4.59 -4.06
N ALA A 117 5.33 -4.78 -5.32
CA ALA A 117 5.96 -4.06 -6.41
C ALA A 117 5.01 -3.83 -7.57
N ASP A 118 4.70 -2.57 -7.86
CA ASP A 118 3.91 -2.18 -9.02
C ASP A 118 4.49 -0.96 -9.72
N ARG A 119 4.20 -0.90 -11.00
CA ARG A 119 4.41 0.24 -11.86
C ARG A 119 3.13 0.51 -12.63
N CYS A 120 2.42 1.57 -12.25
CA CYS A 120 1.21 2.01 -12.95
C CYS A 120 1.55 2.71 -14.27
N SER A 121 2.66 3.46 -14.31
CA SER A 121 3.15 4.10 -15.54
C SER A 121 3.42 3.08 -16.63
N ASN A 122 3.07 3.42 -17.87
CA ASN A 122 3.27 2.51 -19.01
C ASN A 122 2.78 1.08 -18.72
N GLY A 123 1.58 0.98 -18.12
CA GLY A 123 0.91 -0.30 -17.86
C GLY A 123 0.71 -1.09 -19.15
N PRO A 124 0.48 -2.39 -19.08
CA PRO A 124 0.35 -3.21 -20.27
C PRO A 124 -0.94 -2.88 -21.04
N HIS A 125 -0.84 -2.92 -22.35
CA HIS A 125 -2.00 -2.97 -23.23
C HIS A 125 -2.21 -4.41 -23.68
N ALA A 126 -3.40 -4.96 -23.46
CA ALA A 126 -3.77 -6.30 -23.87
C ALA A 126 -4.66 -6.26 -25.12
N SER A 127 -4.59 -7.30 -25.92
CA SER A 127 -5.50 -7.53 -27.03
C SER A 127 -6.21 -8.87 -26.83
N TRP A 128 -7.51 -8.83 -26.66
CA TRP A 128 -8.34 -10.00 -26.41
C TRP A 128 -9.09 -10.41 -27.68
N PRO A 129 -9.22 -11.72 -27.97
CA PRO A 129 -10.13 -12.16 -29.04
C PRO A 129 -11.55 -11.67 -28.75
N ASN A 130 -12.26 -11.18 -29.77
CA ASN A 130 -13.68 -10.85 -29.65
C ASN A 130 -14.52 -12.05 -30.09
N PRO A 131 -15.06 -12.87 -29.20
CA PRO A 131 -15.80 -14.06 -29.55
C PRO A 131 -17.15 -13.77 -30.21
N ASN A 132 -17.68 -12.55 -30.04
CA ASN A 132 -18.99 -12.12 -30.56
C ASN A 132 -18.89 -11.22 -31.79
N GLY A 133 -17.67 -10.92 -32.24
CA GLY A 133 -17.43 -10.10 -33.42
C GLY A 133 -17.15 -10.91 -34.68
N PRO A 134 -17.15 -10.28 -35.87
CA PRO A 134 -16.61 -10.91 -37.08
C PRO A 134 -15.20 -11.41 -36.87
N GLY A 135 -14.82 -12.53 -37.46
CA GLY A 135 -13.51 -13.14 -37.29
C GLY A 135 -12.34 -12.15 -37.45
N GLY A 136 -11.34 -12.27 -36.58
CA GLY A 136 -10.14 -11.43 -36.59
C GLY A 136 -10.25 -10.10 -35.83
N GLN A 137 -11.40 -9.76 -35.28
CA GLN A 137 -11.52 -8.59 -34.41
C GLN A 137 -10.89 -8.84 -33.04
N VAL A 138 -10.36 -7.77 -32.44
CA VAL A 138 -9.80 -7.78 -31.10
C VAL A 138 -10.43 -6.68 -30.26
N ILE A 139 -10.46 -6.91 -28.94
CA ILE A 139 -10.77 -5.91 -27.93
C ILE A 139 -9.44 -5.47 -27.33
N ALA A 140 -9.12 -4.18 -27.44
CA ALA A 140 -7.94 -3.60 -26.79
C ALA A 140 -8.31 -3.19 -25.36
N GLU A 141 -7.38 -3.39 -24.43
CA GLU A 141 -7.51 -3.00 -23.03
C GLU A 141 -6.24 -2.27 -22.58
N ASP A 142 -6.38 -1.09 -21.98
CA ASP A 142 -5.37 -0.47 -21.13
C ASP A 142 -5.57 -1.00 -19.70
N TRP A 143 -4.70 -1.90 -19.28
CA TRP A 143 -4.85 -2.59 -18.01
C TRP A 143 -5.03 -1.65 -16.79
N VAL A 144 -4.36 -0.52 -16.78
CA VAL A 144 -4.43 0.40 -15.64
C VAL A 144 -5.65 1.31 -15.73
N MET A 145 -5.81 1.98 -16.88
CA MET A 145 -6.82 3.02 -17.00
C MET A 145 -8.24 2.45 -17.15
N ASP A 146 -8.41 1.33 -17.86
CA ASP A 146 -9.72 0.72 -18.02
C ASP A 146 -10.22 0.13 -16.69
N ASN A 147 -9.33 -0.48 -15.87
CA ASN A 147 -9.71 -0.97 -14.55
C ASN A 147 -10.00 0.16 -13.53
N PHE A 148 -9.42 1.34 -13.69
CA PHE A 148 -9.83 2.51 -12.90
C PHE A 148 -11.12 3.13 -13.41
N GLY A 149 -11.35 3.03 -14.72
CA GLY A 149 -12.53 3.57 -15.41
C GLY A 149 -13.79 2.75 -15.23
N LEU A 150 -13.68 1.45 -14.99
CA LEU A 150 -14.83 0.55 -14.94
C LEU A 150 -14.60 -0.64 -13.99
N ASP A 151 -15.27 -0.60 -12.84
CA ASP A 151 -15.47 -1.80 -12.02
C ASP A 151 -16.53 -2.68 -12.70
N PRO A 152 -16.22 -3.93 -13.09
CA PRO A 152 -17.16 -4.79 -13.83
C PRO A 152 -18.39 -5.20 -13.02
N TRP A 153 -18.30 -5.16 -11.68
CA TRP A 153 -19.42 -5.43 -10.78
C TRP A 153 -20.23 -4.17 -10.49
N ALA A 154 -19.57 -3.08 -10.11
CA ALA A 154 -20.23 -1.81 -9.79
C ALA A 154 -20.80 -1.13 -11.05
N GLY A 155 -20.17 -1.32 -12.19
CA GLY A 155 -20.59 -0.73 -13.47
C GLY A 155 -20.22 0.75 -13.58
N GLY A 156 -19.20 1.21 -12.85
CA GLY A 156 -18.76 2.60 -12.85
C GLY A 156 -17.28 2.75 -12.52
N ALA A 157 -16.75 3.96 -12.71
CA ALA A 157 -15.38 4.30 -12.38
C ALA A 157 -15.13 4.34 -10.86
N MET A 158 -13.86 4.25 -10.45
CA MET A 158 -13.48 4.36 -9.03
C MET A 158 -13.94 5.68 -8.41
N ILE A 159 -13.87 6.78 -9.14
CA ILE A 159 -14.38 8.07 -8.69
C ILE A 159 -15.89 8.04 -8.39
N GLN A 160 -16.68 7.30 -9.17
CA GLN A 160 -18.11 7.16 -8.93
C GLN A 160 -18.39 6.48 -7.58
N THR A 161 -17.58 5.50 -7.18
CA THR A 161 -17.72 4.86 -5.86
C THR A 161 -17.45 5.85 -4.73
N ALA A 162 -16.49 6.76 -4.92
CA ALA A 162 -16.17 7.82 -3.93
C ALA A 162 -17.30 8.83 -3.79
N GLU A 163 -17.92 9.26 -4.91
CA GLU A 163 -19.08 10.17 -4.87
C GLU A 163 -20.30 9.49 -4.23
N ASN A 164 -20.51 8.19 -4.47
CA ASN A 164 -21.56 7.44 -3.80
C ASN A 164 -21.35 7.42 -2.27
N VAL A 165 -20.12 7.21 -1.81
CA VAL A 165 -19.75 7.26 -0.40
C VAL A 165 -19.94 8.66 0.16
N ALA A 166 -19.48 9.70 -0.54
CA ALA A 166 -19.65 11.07 -0.11
C ALA A 166 -21.13 11.45 0.08
N LYS A 167 -21.97 11.04 -0.88
CA LYS A 167 -23.42 11.24 -0.80
C LYS A 167 -24.07 10.50 0.36
N GLU A 168 -23.71 9.21 0.57
CA GLU A 168 -24.25 8.37 1.65
C GLU A 168 -23.97 8.95 3.02
N TYR A 169 -22.77 9.46 3.22
CA TYR A 169 -22.33 10.02 4.50
C TYR A 169 -22.50 11.55 4.59
N ALA A 170 -23.19 12.16 3.63
CA ALA A 170 -23.42 13.62 3.55
C ALA A 170 -22.11 14.41 3.74
N LEU A 171 -21.06 14.02 3.02
CA LEU A 171 -19.77 14.71 3.01
C LEU A 171 -19.81 15.89 2.04
N THR A 172 -19.18 16.99 2.41
CA THR A 172 -19.09 18.17 1.55
C THR A 172 -17.74 18.29 0.87
N ARG A 173 -17.67 19.14 -0.14
CA ARG A 173 -16.44 19.51 -0.81
C ARG A 173 -15.43 20.12 0.15
N GLU A 174 -15.90 21.00 1.03
CA GLU A 174 -15.08 21.71 2.01
C GLU A 174 -14.45 20.72 3.02
N GLU A 175 -15.20 19.70 3.46
CA GLU A 175 -14.67 18.64 4.33
C GLU A 175 -13.56 17.85 3.61
N CYS A 176 -13.75 17.52 2.33
CA CYS A 176 -12.73 16.80 1.53
C CYS A 176 -11.47 17.64 1.32
N ASP A 177 -11.62 18.93 1.01
CA ASP A 177 -10.51 19.85 0.81
C ASP A 177 -9.76 20.12 2.13
N ALA A 178 -10.47 20.31 3.24
CA ALA A 178 -9.88 20.48 4.57
C ALA A 178 -9.05 19.24 4.99
N LEU A 179 -9.59 18.04 4.76
CA LEU A 179 -8.84 16.81 5.03
C LEU A 179 -7.59 16.70 4.14
N THR A 180 -7.69 17.09 2.88
CA THR A 180 -6.53 17.08 1.96
C THR A 180 -5.43 18.01 2.48
N LEU A 181 -5.76 19.22 2.91
CA LEU A 181 -4.81 20.14 3.53
C LEU A 181 -4.18 19.55 4.79
N ARG A 182 -4.98 18.91 5.62
CA ARG A 182 -4.46 18.22 6.81
C ARG A 182 -3.47 17.11 6.46
N ARG A 183 -3.73 16.29 5.44
CA ARG A 183 -2.81 15.26 4.95
C ARG A 183 -1.53 15.87 4.38
N GLN A 184 -1.64 17.01 3.72
CA GLN A 184 -0.48 17.77 3.24
C GLN A 184 0.41 18.25 4.39
N GLU A 185 -0.17 18.81 5.45
CA GLU A 185 0.56 19.21 6.65
C GLU A 185 1.29 18.01 7.31
N GLN A 186 0.60 16.88 7.44
CA GLN A 186 1.17 15.67 8.00
C GLN A 186 2.34 15.13 7.15
N TYR A 187 2.24 15.20 5.82
CA TYR A 187 3.35 14.85 4.94
C TYR A 187 4.52 15.83 5.10
N GLN A 188 4.27 17.14 5.24
CA GLN A 188 5.33 18.12 5.50
C GLN A 188 6.06 17.82 6.83
N GLN A 189 5.37 17.31 7.85
CA GLN A 189 6.01 16.86 9.09
C GLN A 189 7.00 15.71 8.83
N ALA A 190 6.70 14.79 7.91
CA ALA A 190 7.63 13.72 7.54
C ALA A 190 8.90 14.22 6.84
N LEU A 191 8.86 15.42 6.29
CA LEU A 191 9.99 16.06 5.59
C LEU A 191 10.85 16.94 6.50
N THR A 192 10.43 17.18 7.74
CA THR A 192 11.22 17.97 8.69
C THR A 192 12.57 17.32 8.98
N ASN A 193 13.53 18.13 9.43
CA ASN A 193 14.89 17.69 9.79
C ASN A 193 15.53 16.84 8.69
N ASP A 194 15.47 17.32 7.45
CA ASP A 194 16.00 16.61 6.27
C ASP A 194 15.40 15.21 6.11
N ARG A 195 14.08 15.11 6.18
CA ARG A 195 13.32 13.86 6.03
C ARG A 195 13.68 12.80 7.10
N GLU A 196 13.91 13.20 8.33
CA GLU A 196 14.33 12.31 9.41
C GLU A 196 13.38 11.12 9.56
N PHE A 197 12.06 11.36 9.53
CA PHE A 197 11.07 10.29 9.61
C PHE A 197 11.16 9.33 8.42
N GLN A 198 11.21 9.85 7.20
CA GLN A 198 11.30 9.02 6.00
C GLN A 198 12.59 8.21 5.93
N LYS A 199 13.72 8.76 6.37
CA LYS A 199 15.02 8.09 6.41
C LYS A 199 15.06 6.87 7.35
N ARG A 200 14.08 6.71 8.23
CA ARG A 200 13.96 5.53 9.09
C ARG A 200 13.62 4.26 8.31
N TYR A 201 12.92 4.40 7.18
CA TYR A 201 12.39 3.28 6.40
C TYR A 201 12.56 3.41 4.87
N MET A 202 12.75 4.62 4.36
CA MET A 202 12.83 4.85 2.91
C MET A 202 14.19 4.39 2.37
N PHE A 203 14.16 3.45 1.44
CA PHE A 203 15.35 2.87 0.85
C PHE A 203 15.51 3.35 -0.60
N PRO A 204 16.67 3.95 -0.96
CA PRO A 204 16.87 4.53 -2.28
C PRO A 204 16.81 3.51 -3.40
N VAL A 205 16.20 3.89 -4.52
CA VAL A 205 16.20 3.10 -5.76
C VAL A 205 17.34 3.52 -6.64
N LYS A 206 18.05 2.55 -7.22
CA LYS A 206 19.12 2.78 -8.21
C LYS A 206 18.67 2.26 -9.57
N ILE A 207 18.66 3.15 -10.56
CA ILE A 207 18.23 2.87 -11.93
C ILE A 207 19.40 3.06 -12.88
N GLN A 208 19.66 2.07 -13.72
CA GLN A 208 20.69 2.15 -14.74
C GLN A 208 20.17 2.90 -15.97
N ILE A 209 20.49 4.18 -16.08
CA ILE A 209 20.07 5.03 -17.22
C ILE A 209 20.90 4.73 -18.48
N SER A 210 22.17 4.44 -18.32
CA SER A 210 23.08 4.05 -19.40
C SER A 210 24.25 3.24 -18.85
N LYS A 211 25.11 2.69 -19.71
CA LYS A 211 26.31 1.93 -19.28
C LYS A 211 27.16 2.64 -18.22
N LYS A 212 27.15 3.99 -18.21
CA LYS A 212 28.00 4.81 -17.32
C LYS A 212 27.20 5.65 -16.31
N LYS A 213 25.86 5.67 -16.37
CA LYS A 213 25.05 6.58 -15.54
C LYS A 213 24.02 5.81 -14.74
N ILE A 214 24.09 5.94 -13.42
CA ILE A 214 23.08 5.48 -12.47
C ILE A 214 22.32 6.71 -11.95
N LEU A 215 20.99 6.63 -11.97
CA LEU A 215 20.12 7.56 -11.26
C LEU A 215 19.78 6.94 -9.90
N THR A 216 19.93 7.72 -8.83
CA THR A 216 19.45 7.35 -7.50
C THR A 216 18.23 8.19 -7.17
N VAL A 217 17.10 7.54 -6.88
CA VAL A 217 15.86 8.19 -6.43
C VAL A 217 15.77 7.99 -4.93
N GLU A 218 15.77 9.09 -4.16
CA GLU A 218 15.84 9.07 -2.70
C GLU A 218 14.64 9.69 -2.01
N ALA A 219 13.77 10.36 -2.77
CA ALA A 219 12.58 11.05 -2.26
C ALA A 219 11.39 10.84 -3.19
N ASP A 220 10.18 10.98 -2.63
CA ASP A 220 8.94 10.89 -3.39
C ASP A 220 8.92 11.93 -4.52
N GLU A 221 8.35 11.55 -5.65
CA GLU A 221 8.16 12.44 -6.81
C GLU A 221 6.67 12.73 -7.02
N GLY A 222 6.35 13.97 -7.41
CA GLY A 222 5.00 14.35 -7.78
C GLY A 222 4.12 14.82 -6.63
N VAL A 223 4.70 15.04 -5.47
CA VAL A 223 4.00 15.70 -4.36
C VAL A 223 4.06 17.21 -4.56
N PHE A 224 2.90 17.80 -4.81
CA PHE A 224 2.77 19.24 -5.00
C PHE A 224 2.11 19.86 -3.77
N PRO A 225 2.60 21.02 -3.28
CA PRO A 225 1.95 21.74 -2.20
C PRO A 225 0.51 22.12 -2.59
N SER A 226 -0.43 21.84 -1.69
CA SER A 226 -1.80 22.26 -1.84
C SER A 226 -2.06 23.50 -0.96
N THR A 227 -2.82 24.46 -1.47
CA THR A 227 -3.29 25.61 -0.71
C THR A 227 -4.82 25.64 -0.70
N PRO A 228 -5.45 26.31 0.29
CA PRO A 228 -6.91 26.45 0.31
C PRO A 228 -7.47 27.04 -0.98
N GLU A 229 -6.84 28.10 -1.51
CA GLU A 229 -7.25 28.77 -2.74
C GLU A 229 -7.05 27.87 -3.96
N GLY A 230 -5.94 27.11 -3.98
CA GLY A 230 -5.63 26.17 -5.06
C GLY A 230 -6.66 25.04 -5.12
N LEU A 231 -7.03 24.47 -3.98
CA LEU A 231 -8.05 23.41 -3.91
C LEU A 231 -9.42 23.97 -4.30
N ALA A 232 -9.83 25.12 -3.76
CA ALA A 232 -11.12 25.74 -4.06
C ALA A 232 -11.30 26.07 -5.57
N ALA A 233 -10.21 26.36 -6.29
CA ALA A 233 -10.23 26.65 -7.72
C ALA A 233 -10.39 25.42 -8.61
N LEU A 234 -10.18 24.20 -8.09
CA LEU A 234 -10.32 22.96 -8.87
C LEU A 234 -11.80 22.68 -9.18
N ARG A 235 -12.06 22.18 -10.36
CA ARG A 235 -13.40 21.70 -10.73
C ARG A 235 -13.62 20.28 -10.20
N PRO A 236 -14.86 19.91 -9.82
CA PRO A 236 -15.20 18.52 -9.54
C PRO A 236 -14.85 17.61 -10.71
N VAL A 237 -14.44 16.39 -10.42
CA VAL A 237 -14.12 15.36 -11.45
C VAL A 237 -15.41 14.91 -12.15
N LEU A 238 -16.47 14.71 -11.37
CA LEU A 238 -17.81 14.42 -11.90
C LEU A 238 -18.72 15.65 -11.74
N PRO A 239 -19.68 15.87 -12.63
CA PRO A 239 -20.66 16.93 -12.46
C PRO A 239 -21.35 16.83 -11.10
N GLU A 240 -21.47 17.95 -10.39
CA GLU A 240 -22.06 18.03 -9.04
C GLU A 240 -21.35 17.17 -7.96
N GLY A 241 -20.17 16.61 -8.26
CA GLY A 241 -19.38 15.85 -7.31
C GLY A 241 -18.66 16.70 -6.28
N VAL A 242 -18.24 16.07 -5.19
CA VAL A 242 -17.44 16.72 -4.12
C VAL A 242 -15.93 16.53 -4.31
N HIS A 243 -15.51 15.50 -5.05
CA HIS A 243 -14.10 15.22 -5.27
C HIS A 243 -13.52 15.97 -6.45
N THR A 244 -12.29 16.39 -6.27
CA THR A 244 -11.46 17.00 -7.31
C THR A 244 -10.15 16.21 -7.46
N TYR A 245 -9.32 16.60 -8.43
CA TYR A 245 -7.96 16.07 -8.51
C TYR A 245 -7.08 16.40 -7.29
N GLY A 246 -7.48 17.36 -6.45
CA GLY A 246 -6.81 17.64 -5.17
C GLY A 246 -7.18 16.66 -4.06
N SER A 247 -8.43 16.20 -4.02
CA SER A 247 -8.96 15.33 -2.95
C SER A 247 -9.00 13.84 -3.33
N GLN A 248 -8.25 13.45 -4.37
CA GLN A 248 -8.01 12.07 -4.76
C GLN A 248 -6.52 11.79 -4.98
N THR A 249 -6.10 10.53 -4.79
CA THR A 249 -4.75 10.07 -5.09
C THR A 249 -4.49 10.03 -6.61
N TYR A 250 -3.25 9.83 -6.99
CA TYR A 250 -2.83 9.63 -8.37
C TYR A 250 -2.03 8.32 -8.53
N PRO A 251 -2.06 7.68 -9.71
CA PRO A 251 -1.25 6.51 -9.99
C PRO A 251 0.25 6.83 -9.83
N ALA A 252 0.97 5.93 -9.21
CA ALA A 252 2.41 6.07 -8.94
C ALA A 252 3.14 4.75 -9.21
N ASP A 253 4.46 4.76 -9.07
CA ASP A 253 5.32 3.60 -9.23
C ASP A 253 6.17 3.43 -7.97
N GLY A 254 6.40 2.18 -7.51
CA GLY A 254 7.22 1.94 -6.33
C GLY A 254 7.27 0.47 -5.91
N ASN A 255 8.05 0.21 -4.87
CA ASN A 255 8.08 -1.10 -4.23
C ASN A 255 8.35 -1.00 -2.73
N CYS A 256 7.91 -2.01 -1.99
CA CYS A 256 8.18 -2.20 -0.58
C CYS A 256 8.61 -3.64 -0.33
N GLY A 257 9.40 -3.84 0.71
CA GLY A 257 9.74 -5.16 1.21
C GLY A 257 9.49 -5.24 2.71
N ILE A 258 8.92 -6.36 3.18
CA ILE A 258 8.66 -6.62 4.59
C ILE A 258 8.99 -8.08 4.90
N SER A 259 9.84 -8.32 5.90
CA SER A 259 10.01 -9.66 6.49
C SER A 259 8.86 -9.96 7.45
N VAL A 260 8.25 -11.12 7.32
CA VAL A 260 7.29 -11.65 8.29
C VAL A 260 7.79 -13.03 8.71
N THR A 261 8.01 -13.23 10.00
CA THR A 261 8.80 -14.37 10.50
C THR A 261 8.35 -14.77 11.91
N THR A 262 8.94 -15.85 12.46
CA THR A 262 8.74 -16.23 13.87
C THR A 262 9.31 -15.17 14.82
N ARG A 263 8.89 -15.20 16.11
CA ARG A 263 9.36 -14.27 17.13
C ARG A 263 10.88 -14.32 17.30
N GLU A 264 11.43 -15.52 17.37
CA GLU A 264 12.86 -15.77 17.54
C GLU A 264 13.66 -15.19 16.39
N ARG A 265 13.23 -15.50 15.18
CA ARG A 265 13.89 -14.98 13.97
C ARG A 265 13.71 -13.47 13.82
N ALA A 266 12.57 -12.91 14.24
CA ALA A 266 12.35 -11.47 14.24
C ALA A 266 13.37 -10.76 15.17
N ARG A 267 13.64 -11.29 16.36
CA ARG A 267 14.65 -10.74 17.27
C ARG A 267 16.06 -10.78 16.69
N GLU A 268 16.43 -11.87 16.02
CA GLU A 268 17.75 -12.02 15.39
C GLU A 268 17.97 -11.01 14.26
N LEU A 269 16.92 -10.74 13.47
CA LEU A 269 16.97 -9.86 12.31
C LEU A 269 16.70 -8.38 12.65
N SER A 270 16.26 -8.09 13.87
CA SER A 270 15.83 -6.76 14.30
C SER A 270 17.01 -5.80 14.48
N ALA A 271 16.80 -4.53 14.14
CA ALA A 271 17.71 -3.45 14.50
C ALA A 271 17.67 -3.12 16.01
N ASP A 272 16.59 -3.47 16.70
CA ASP A 272 16.44 -3.43 18.15
C ASP A 272 15.65 -4.67 18.59
N PRO A 273 16.31 -5.68 19.17
CA PRO A 273 15.65 -6.92 19.57
C PRO A 273 14.69 -6.77 20.76
N ASN A 274 14.69 -5.62 21.45
CA ASN A 274 13.75 -5.34 22.53
C ASN A 274 12.44 -4.75 22.03
N LEU A 275 12.39 -4.26 20.79
CA LEU A 275 11.18 -3.74 20.16
C LEU A 275 10.54 -4.86 19.33
N GLU A 276 9.53 -5.51 19.89
CA GLU A 276 8.77 -6.53 19.17
C GLU A 276 7.65 -5.92 18.33
N ILE A 277 7.44 -6.48 17.14
CA ILE A 277 6.33 -6.10 16.24
C ILE A 277 5.56 -7.36 15.89
N GLN A 278 4.38 -7.51 16.45
CA GLN A 278 3.50 -8.67 16.22
C GLN A 278 2.39 -8.30 15.26
N VAL A 279 2.12 -9.13 14.26
CA VAL A 279 0.88 -9.10 13.47
C VAL A 279 -0.20 -9.80 14.29
N VAL A 280 -1.21 -9.06 14.76
CA VAL A 280 -2.17 -9.56 15.76
C VAL A 280 -3.42 -10.13 15.10
N SER A 281 -4.04 -9.38 14.22
CA SER A 281 -5.32 -9.75 13.61
C SER A 281 -5.49 -9.17 12.22
N PHE A 282 -6.48 -9.67 11.51
CA PHE A 282 -6.82 -9.28 10.17
C PHE A 282 -8.34 -9.19 10.02
N GLY A 283 -8.82 -8.16 9.31
CA GLY A 283 -10.22 -8.01 8.95
C GLY A 283 -10.36 -7.84 7.45
N PHE A 284 -11.40 -8.46 6.90
CA PHE A 284 -11.73 -8.35 5.48
C PHE A 284 -13.24 -8.19 5.32
N ALA A 285 -13.65 -7.15 4.60
CA ALA A 285 -15.05 -6.84 4.42
C ALA A 285 -15.38 -6.42 2.98
N ARG A 286 -16.63 -6.52 2.63
CA ARG A 286 -17.18 -6.02 1.37
C ARG A 286 -18.36 -5.11 1.65
N ALA A 287 -18.38 -3.95 0.99
CA ALA A 287 -19.50 -3.02 1.04
C ALA A 287 -20.58 -3.35 0.00
N LYS A 288 -21.67 -2.61 0.02
CA LYS A 288 -22.69 -2.67 -1.04
C LYS A 288 -22.09 -2.21 -2.38
N LYS A 289 -22.70 -2.65 -3.46
CA LYS A 289 -22.27 -2.40 -4.85
C LYS A 289 -22.05 -0.90 -5.12
N GLY A 290 -20.85 -0.55 -5.57
CA GLY A 290 -20.46 0.83 -5.89
C GLY A 290 -20.12 1.71 -4.68
N PHE A 291 -19.75 1.13 -3.52
CA PHE A 291 -19.42 1.85 -2.30
C PHE A 291 -18.06 1.42 -1.70
N MET A 292 -17.05 1.34 -2.54
CA MET A 292 -15.74 0.82 -2.16
C MET A 292 -15.18 1.42 -0.85
N GLY A 293 -15.23 2.74 -0.70
CA GLY A 293 -14.70 3.43 0.49
C GLY A 293 -15.44 3.10 1.78
N ALA A 294 -16.71 2.63 1.71
CA ALA A 294 -17.47 2.23 2.89
C ALA A 294 -17.03 0.89 3.48
N ALA A 295 -16.25 0.07 2.75
CA ALA A 295 -15.77 -1.21 3.24
C ALA A 295 -14.68 -1.10 4.32
N VAL A 296 -14.00 0.05 4.44
CA VAL A 296 -12.87 0.24 5.37
C VAL A 296 -13.29 0.14 6.83
N ALA A 297 -14.44 0.71 7.20
CA ALA A 297 -14.91 0.68 8.58
C ALA A 297 -15.30 -0.75 9.06
N PRO A 298 -16.12 -1.54 8.33
CA PRO A 298 -16.42 -2.91 8.77
C PRO A 298 -15.19 -3.82 8.74
N SER A 299 -14.23 -3.64 7.83
CA SER A 299 -12.99 -4.42 7.87
C SER A 299 -12.13 -4.09 9.10
N ALA A 300 -12.05 -2.80 9.47
CA ALA A 300 -11.37 -2.35 10.67
C ALA A 300 -12.02 -2.90 11.95
N GLN A 301 -13.36 -2.83 12.02
CA GLN A 301 -14.11 -3.40 13.15
C GLN A 301 -13.86 -4.89 13.31
N MET A 302 -13.88 -5.66 12.20
CA MET A 302 -13.56 -7.10 12.24
C MET A 302 -12.15 -7.36 12.79
N ALA A 303 -11.15 -6.57 12.39
CA ALA A 303 -9.78 -6.73 12.88
C ALA A 303 -9.69 -6.40 14.38
N LEU A 304 -10.37 -5.36 14.84
CA LEU A 304 -10.47 -4.98 16.27
C LEU A 304 -11.14 -6.08 17.09
N ASP A 305 -12.29 -6.58 16.63
CA ASP A 305 -13.03 -7.64 17.33
C ASP A 305 -12.20 -8.92 17.49
N GLN A 306 -11.46 -9.31 16.43
CA GLN A 306 -10.54 -10.45 16.49
C GLN A 306 -9.37 -10.22 17.45
N ALA A 307 -8.91 -8.99 17.60
CA ALA A 307 -7.84 -8.63 18.53
C ALA A 307 -8.35 -8.45 19.98
N GLY A 308 -9.66 -8.32 20.18
CA GLY A 308 -10.27 -7.95 21.47
C GLY A 308 -9.97 -6.52 21.88
N LEU A 309 -9.81 -5.61 20.90
CA LEU A 309 -9.43 -4.21 21.09
C LEU A 309 -10.59 -3.26 20.75
N GLN A 310 -10.52 -2.08 21.36
CA GLN A 310 -11.37 -0.95 21.04
C GLN A 310 -10.58 0.14 20.31
N ILE A 311 -11.27 1.06 19.67
CA ILE A 311 -10.64 2.23 19.01
C ILE A 311 -9.72 3.02 19.95
N ALA A 312 -10.10 3.15 21.24
CA ALA A 312 -9.32 3.87 22.24
C ALA A 312 -7.97 3.22 22.57
N ASP A 313 -7.78 1.94 22.25
CA ASP A 313 -6.51 1.23 22.47
C ASP A 313 -5.46 1.51 21.40
N LEU A 314 -5.86 2.18 20.30
CA LEU A 314 -5.01 2.41 19.15
C LEU A 314 -4.08 3.61 19.37
N GLY A 315 -2.78 3.39 19.21
CA GLY A 315 -1.75 4.42 19.24
C GLY A 315 -1.48 5.09 17.90
N ALA A 316 -1.84 4.40 16.78
CA ALA A 316 -1.74 4.91 15.43
C ALA A 316 -2.79 4.29 14.51
N ILE A 317 -3.31 5.09 13.58
CA ILE A 317 -4.25 4.66 12.54
C ILE A 317 -3.71 5.11 11.19
N LYS A 318 -3.49 4.17 10.28
CA LYS A 318 -3.05 4.39 8.90
C LYS A 318 -4.09 3.86 7.94
N THR A 319 -4.42 4.63 6.93
CA THR A 319 -5.38 4.22 5.92
C THR A 319 -4.84 4.42 4.52
N HIS A 320 -5.15 3.49 3.63
CA HIS A 320 -5.11 3.78 2.21
C HIS A 320 -6.37 4.58 1.87
N ASN A 321 -6.18 5.83 1.53
CA ASN A 321 -7.23 6.80 1.26
C ASN A 321 -7.12 7.35 -0.17
N PRO A 322 -7.53 6.58 -1.19
CA PRO A 322 -7.49 7.05 -2.57
C PRO A 322 -8.37 8.30 -2.80
N PHE A 323 -9.36 8.49 -1.94
CA PHE A 323 -10.25 9.64 -1.91
C PHE A 323 -10.38 10.13 -0.47
N ALA A 324 -10.51 11.44 -0.28
CA ALA A 324 -10.69 12.03 1.05
C ALA A 324 -11.94 11.48 1.77
N SER A 325 -12.99 11.16 1.01
CA SER A 325 -14.23 10.56 1.55
C SER A 325 -14.01 9.22 2.27
N ASN A 326 -12.96 8.47 1.94
CA ASN A 326 -12.68 7.19 2.62
C ASN A 326 -12.39 7.39 4.12
N ASP A 327 -11.49 8.34 4.43
CA ASP A 327 -11.14 8.65 5.82
C ASP A 327 -12.31 9.30 6.57
N LEU A 328 -13.02 10.23 5.91
CA LEU A 328 -14.16 10.91 6.51
C LEU A 328 -15.31 9.94 6.82
N ALA A 329 -15.62 9.02 5.90
CA ALA A 329 -16.64 8.00 6.11
C ALA A 329 -16.24 7.03 7.23
N MET A 330 -14.98 6.55 7.24
CA MET A 330 -14.46 5.70 8.30
C MET A 330 -14.55 6.38 9.66
N ALA A 331 -14.15 7.65 9.73
CA ALA A 331 -14.20 8.43 10.95
C ALA A 331 -15.64 8.61 11.48
N LYS A 332 -16.60 8.92 10.59
CA LYS A 332 -18.02 9.01 10.98
C LYS A 332 -18.57 7.68 11.50
N VAL A 333 -18.24 6.55 10.88
CA VAL A 333 -18.76 5.23 11.27
C VAL A 333 -18.15 4.74 12.58
N LEU A 334 -16.84 4.93 12.78
CA LEU A 334 -16.12 4.39 13.94
C LEU A 334 -15.95 5.39 15.08
N GLY A 335 -16.45 6.63 14.92
CA GLY A 335 -16.32 7.67 15.95
C GLY A 335 -14.87 8.15 16.12
N LEU A 336 -14.11 8.23 15.01
CA LEU A 336 -12.70 8.65 15.00
C LEU A 336 -12.57 10.15 14.69
N ASP A 337 -11.46 10.75 15.13
CA ASP A 337 -10.99 12.02 14.58
C ASP A 337 -10.17 11.76 13.31
N ALA A 338 -10.71 12.12 12.15
CA ALA A 338 -10.02 11.98 10.88
C ALA A 338 -8.68 12.74 10.85
N ASN A 339 -8.55 13.86 11.59
CA ASN A 339 -7.31 14.64 11.65
C ASN A 339 -6.17 13.94 12.39
N GLY A 340 -6.49 13.01 13.30
CA GLY A 340 -5.54 12.20 14.04
C GLY A 340 -5.03 10.98 13.29
N MET A 341 -5.65 10.63 12.16
CA MET A 341 -5.22 9.52 11.30
C MET A 341 -4.09 9.95 10.35
N ASN A 342 -3.32 8.98 9.87
CA ASN A 342 -2.32 9.19 8.81
C ASN A 342 -1.22 10.23 9.14
N ASN A 343 -0.76 10.29 10.38
CA ASN A 343 0.41 11.11 10.73
C ASN A 343 1.58 10.78 9.79
N PHE A 344 2.37 11.78 9.45
CA PHE A 344 3.49 11.71 8.49
C PHE A 344 3.08 11.46 7.02
N GLY A 345 1.78 11.57 6.68
CA GLY A 345 1.26 11.53 5.32
C GLY A 345 0.50 10.25 4.98
N SER A 346 -0.03 10.22 3.76
CA SER A 346 -0.82 9.11 3.23
C SER A 346 -0.77 9.06 1.70
N SER A 347 -1.31 7.99 1.14
CA SER A 347 -1.40 7.79 -0.31
C SER A 347 -2.18 8.89 -1.05
N LEU A 348 -3.06 9.62 -0.37
CA LEU A 348 -3.73 10.79 -0.94
C LEU A 348 -2.71 11.84 -1.43
N ILE A 349 -1.56 11.95 -0.76
CA ILE A 349 -0.55 12.97 -1.01
C ILE A 349 0.63 12.45 -1.82
N TYR A 350 1.19 11.28 -1.47
CA TYR A 350 2.39 10.78 -2.13
C TYR A 350 2.12 9.76 -3.25
N GLY A 351 0.84 9.58 -3.62
CA GLY A 351 0.46 8.72 -4.73
C GLY A 351 0.23 7.26 -4.34
N HIS A 352 -0.23 6.49 -5.33
CA HIS A 352 -0.72 5.13 -5.13
C HIS A 352 -0.17 4.16 -6.18
N PRO A 353 0.95 3.48 -5.91
CA PRO A 353 1.47 2.42 -6.78
C PRO A 353 0.77 1.07 -6.56
N GLN A 354 -0.49 1.03 -6.19
CA GLN A 354 -1.30 -0.17 -5.93
C GLN A 354 -0.72 -1.06 -4.81
N ALA A 355 -0.14 -2.22 -5.13
CA ALA A 355 0.31 -3.21 -4.15
C ALA A 355 1.25 -2.67 -3.06
N PRO A 356 2.25 -1.81 -3.30
CA PRO A 356 3.14 -1.29 -2.25
C PRO A 356 2.50 -0.36 -1.23
N THR A 357 1.36 0.26 -1.56
CA THR A 357 0.79 1.36 -0.78
C THR A 357 0.50 0.98 0.67
N GLY A 358 -0.21 -0.13 0.88
CA GLY A 358 -0.54 -0.57 2.24
C GLY A 358 0.70 -0.95 3.05
N ALA A 359 1.73 -1.53 2.41
CA ALA A 359 2.98 -1.87 3.07
C ALA A 359 3.70 -0.62 3.58
N ARG A 360 3.79 0.44 2.78
CA ARG A 360 4.38 1.71 3.21
C ARG A 360 3.62 2.29 4.41
N LEU A 361 2.30 2.32 4.36
CA LEU A 361 1.47 2.81 5.47
C LEU A 361 1.64 2.00 6.75
N VAL A 362 1.74 0.67 6.63
CA VAL A 362 2.06 -0.21 7.78
C VAL A 362 3.44 0.14 8.34
N ILE A 363 4.44 0.28 7.50
CA ILE A 363 5.80 0.66 7.89
C ILE A 363 5.81 2.02 8.59
N GLU A 364 5.14 3.03 8.04
CA GLU A 364 5.00 4.36 8.65
C GLU A 364 4.31 4.30 10.03
N GLY A 365 3.30 3.44 10.17
CA GLY A 365 2.64 3.20 11.46
C GLY A 365 3.56 2.54 12.50
N ILE A 366 4.37 1.57 12.09
CA ILE A 366 5.37 0.94 12.95
C ILE A 366 6.40 1.98 13.43
N GLU A 367 6.94 2.80 12.52
CA GLU A 367 7.94 3.81 12.88
C GLU A 367 7.34 4.92 13.75
N GLU A 368 6.07 5.30 13.53
CA GLU A 368 5.35 6.23 14.40
C GLU A 368 5.23 5.69 15.83
N LEU A 369 4.82 4.42 15.99
CA LEU A 369 4.69 3.80 17.31
C LEU A 369 6.03 3.56 17.97
N ALA A 370 7.06 3.18 17.22
CA ALA A 370 8.42 3.06 17.76
C ALA A 370 8.93 4.38 18.36
N MET A 371 8.58 5.52 17.74
CA MET A 371 8.90 6.85 18.29
C MET A 371 8.08 7.21 19.53
N LYS A 372 6.87 6.67 19.66
CA LYS A 372 5.96 6.89 20.79
C LYS A 372 6.20 5.93 21.97
N GLY A 373 7.08 4.95 21.83
CA GLY A 373 7.34 3.95 22.86
C GLY A 373 6.43 2.71 22.81
N GLY A 374 5.73 2.51 21.69
CA GLY A 374 4.88 1.34 21.45
C GLY A 374 3.40 1.65 21.32
N GLY A 375 2.58 0.59 21.18
CA GLY A 375 1.12 0.66 21.07
C GLY A 375 0.55 -0.23 19.98
N TYR A 376 -0.76 -0.09 19.72
CA TYR A 376 -1.43 -0.80 18.64
C TYR A 376 -1.58 0.08 17.40
N LEU A 377 -1.24 -0.47 16.24
CA LEU A 377 -1.46 0.10 14.92
C LEU A 377 -2.67 -0.55 14.27
N LEU A 378 -3.61 0.24 13.81
CA LEU A 378 -4.60 -0.18 12.81
C LEU A 378 -4.17 0.34 11.43
N PHE A 379 -3.99 -0.57 10.48
CA PHE A 379 -4.02 -0.25 9.05
C PHE A 379 -5.36 -0.68 8.46
N SER A 380 -5.99 0.17 7.64
CA SER A 380 -7.17 -0.18 6.85
C SER A 380 -7.07 0.40 5.45
N GLY A 381 -7.38 -0.39 4.44
CA GLY A 381 -7.34 0.04 3.04
C GLY A 381 -8.48 -0.55 2.22
N CYS A 382 -9.16 0.30 1.45
CA CYS A 382 -10.13 -0.18 0.47
C CYS A 382 -9.43 -0.82 -0.73
N ALA A 383 -10.18 -1.61 -1.49
CA ALA A 383 -9.74 -2.22 -2.72
C ALA A 383 -10.88 -2.33 -3.72
N ALA A 384 -10.55 -2.31 -5.02
CA ALA A 384 -11.49 -2.50 -6.10
C ALA A 384 -12.37 -3.75 -5.88
N GLY A 385 -13.61 -3.71 -6.37
CA GLY A 385 -14.64 -4.73 -6.09
C GLY A 385 -15.37 -4.51 -4.77
N ASP A 386 -15.41 -3.25 -4.31
CA ASP A 386 -16.11 -2.83 -3.08
C ASP A 386 -15.62 -3.53 -1.80
N THR A 387 -14.32 -3.84 -1.73
CA THR A 387 -13.71 -4.56 -0.61
C THR A 387 -12.76 -3.68 0.20
N ALA A 388 -12.37 -4.15 1.38
CA ALA A 388 -11.30 -3.57 2.18
C ALA A 388 -10.63 -4.64 3.03
N ALA A 389 -9.36 -4.40 3.36
CA ALA A 389 -8.62 -5.21 4.31
C ALA A 389 -7.99 -4.34 5.39
N SER A 390 -7.96 -4.88 6.61
CA SER A 390 -7.39 -4.23 7.78
C SER A 390 -6.47 -5.17 8.53
N ILE A 391 -5.41 -4.62 9.13
CA ILE A 391 -4.47 -5.36 9.96
C ILE A 391 -4.27 -4.60 11.27
N ILE A 392 -4.24 -5.33 12.39
CA ILE A 392 -3.76 -4.83 13.67
C ILE A 392 -2.35 -5.35 13.91
N LEU A 393 -1.45 -4.44 14.25
CA LEU A 393 -0.12 -4.77 14.75
C LEU A 393 0.04 -4.26 16.18
N LYS A 394 0.84 -4.99 16.99
CA LYS A 394 1.33 -4.52 18.28
C LYS A 394 2.81 -4.19 18.14
N VAL A 395 3.21 -3.03 18.57
CA VAL A 395 4.60 -2.55 18.57
C VAL A 395 5.00 -2.28 20.02
N GLY A 396 6.15 -2.84 20.48
CA GLY A 396 6.64 -2.66 21.84
C GLY A 396 6.55 -3.90 22.71
#